data_66b60fb7baf03cb50b7bf3bbb1816fef
#
_entry.id   66b60fb7baf03cb50b7bf3bbb1816fef
#
_cell.length_a   1.000
_cell.length_b   1.000
_cell.length_c   1.000
_cell.angle_alpha   90.00
_cell.angle_beta   90.00
_cell.angle_gamma   90.00
#
_symmetry.space_group_name_H-M   'P 1'
#
loop_
_entity.id
_entity.type
_entity.pdbx_description
1 polymer ?
#
loop_
_entity_poly.entity_id
_entity_poly.type
_entity_poly.pdbx_seq_one_letter_code
_entity_poly.pdbx_strand_id
1 'polypeptide(L)'
;MITREEFHQYLKDSINFEDYKALISSDGKYFEAFYFIFTNKPKLTLEYGGGASTFIIGKLLKELNYGGKVIGFEENKKFYDFHVDNGHNIDNNIVHTPEYKINGEKFTYVHDLEPYKDVDFVILDGPDYRNYGDALGVTDNLELLVNYTGREIPYN
;
A
#
# COMPACT_ATOMS: atom_id res chain seq x y z
N MET A 1 -25.06 2.17 3.44
CA MET A 1 -23.67 1.64 3.37
C MET A 1 -23.57 0.73 2.15
N ILE A 2 -22.56 0.89 1.33
CA ILE A 2 -22.34 0.07 0.12
C ILE A 2 -21.97 -1.37 0.53
N THR A 3 -22.52 -2.36 -0.15
CA THR A 3 -22.14 -3.77 0.06
C THR A 3 -20.79 -4.08 -0.61
N ARG A 4 -20.22 -5.23 -0.27
CA ARG A 4 -18.96 -5.70 -0.90
C ARG A 4 -19.15 -5.92 -2.40
N GLU A 5 -20.29 -6.49 -2.82
CA GLU A 5 -20.63 -6.72 -4.22
C GLU A 5 -20.79 -5.41 -4.99
N GLU A 6 -21.48 -4.45 -4.41
CA GLU A 6 -21.63 -3.11 -4.99
C GLU A 6 -20.28 -2.40 -5.11
N PHE A 7 -19.42 -2.53 -4.10
CA PHE A 7 -18.06 -1.97 -4.14
C PHE A 7 -17.20 -2.65 -5.21
N HIS A 8 -17.29 -3.98 -5.35
CA HIS A 8 -16.57 -4.69 -6.40
C HIS A 8 -17.00 -4.22 -7.79
N GLN A 9 -18.30 -4.02 -7.99
CA GLN A 9 -18.82 -3.47 -9.25
C GLN A 9 -18.31 -2.04 -9.47
N TYR A 10 -18.31 -1.22 -8.41
CA TYR A 10 -17.76 0.13 -8.47
C TYR A 10 -16.28 0.13 -8.89
N LEU A 11 -15.46 -0.75 -8.35
CA LEU A 11 -14.05 -0.87 -8.75
C LEU A 11 -13.91 -1.21 -10.25
N LYS A 12 -14.71 -2.14 -10.72
CA LYS A 12 -14.70 -2.52 -12.14
C LYS A 12 -15.07 -1.36 -13.06
N ASP A 13 -16.04 -0.58 -12.67
CA ASP A 13 -16.55 0.53 -13.48
C ASP A 13 -15.63 1.75 -13.43
N SER A 14 -15.06 2.04 -12.25
CA SER A 14 -14.26 3.25 -12.01
C SER A 14 -12.77 3.03 -12.28
N ILE A 15 -12.29 1.81 -12.07
CA ILE A 15 -10.88 1.44 -12.22
C ILE A 15 -10.79 0.28 -13.23
N ASN A 16 -11.20 0.54 -14.47
CA ASN A 16 -11.20 -0.48 -15.52
C ASN A 16 -9.80 -0.66 -16.11
N PHE A 17 -8.94 -1.36 -15.36
CA PHE A 17 -7.61 -1.74 -15.84
C PHE A 17 -7.60 -3.23 -16.19
N GLU A 18 -7.68 -3.54 -17.48
CA GLU A 18 -7.56 -4.92 -17.98
C GLU A 18 -6.34 -5.65 -17.41
N ASP A 19 -5.21 -4.93 -17.28
CA ASP A 19 -3.95 -5.49 -16.78
C ASP A 19 -3.94 -5.74 -15.27
N TYR A 20 -4.96 -5.28 -14.53
CA TYR A 20 -5.00 -5.35 -13.07
C TYR A 20 -6.23 -6.06 -12.51
N LYS A 21 -6.93 -6.84 -13.33
CA LYS A 21 -8.14 -7.58 -12.92
C LYS A 21 -7.93 -8.42 -11.66
N ALA A 22 -6.77 -9.05 -11.53
CA ALA A 22 -6.46 -9.85 -10.35
C ALA A 22 -6.33 -9.01 -9.08
N LEU A 23 -5.83 -7.78 -9.18
CA LEU A 23 -5.67 -6.88 -8.04
C LEU A 23 -7.01 -6.35 -7.52
N ILE A 24 -7.99 -6.16 -8.38
CA ILE A 24 -9.31 -5.66 -8.01
C ILE A 24 -10.34 -6.77 -7.78
N SER A 25 -9.93 -8.02 -7.87
CA SER A 25 -10.81 -9.19 -7.64
C SER A 25 -11.35 -9.20 -6.21
N SER A 26 -12.62 -9.56 -6.03
CA SER A 26 -13.27 -9.60 -4.72
C SER A 26 -12.69 -10.65 -3.75
N ASP A 27 -12.00 -11.64 -4.28
CA ASP A 27 -11.25 -12.65 -3.51
C ASP A 27 -9.74 -12.39 -3.51
N GLY A 28 -9.30 -11.28 -4.11
CA GLY A 28 -7.91 -10.86 -4.13
C GLY A 28 -7.45 -10.31 -2.77
N LYS A 29 -6.16 -10.42 -2.51
CA LYS A 29 -5.58 -10.01 -1.22
C LYS A 29 -5.69 -8.51 -0.92
N TYR A 30 -5.88 -7.67 -1.94
CA TYR A 30 -5.99 -6.22 -1.76
C TYR A 30 -7.42 -5.72 -1.61
N PHE A 31 -8.42 -6.56 -1.87
CA PHE A 31 -9.83 -6.13 -1.86
C PHE A 31 -10.22 -5.50 -0.53
N GLU A 32 -9.83 -6.12 0.59
CA GLU A 32 -10.14 -5.60 1.93
C GLU A 32 -9.53 -4.22 2.16
N ALA A 33 -8.30 -4.01 1.70
CA ALA A 33 -7.64 -2.72 1.80
C ALA A 33 -8.37 -1.64 0.99
N PHE A 34 -8.74 -1.94 -0.25
CA PHE A 34 -9.50 -1.02 -1.10
C PHE A 34 -10.88 -0.71 -0.49
N TYR A 35 -11.57 -1.74 0.00
CA TYR A 35 -12.88 -1.58 0.65
C TYR A 35 -12.78 -0.75 1.94
N PHE A 36 -11.74 -0.95 2.74
CA PHE A 36 -11.46 -0.13 3.92
C PHE A 36 -11.28 1.33 3.55
N ILE A 37 -10.47 1.62 2.53
CA ILE A 37 -10.21 3.00 2.06
C ILE A 37 -11.52 3.65 1.59
N PHE A 38 -12.32 2.92 0.83
CA PHE A 38 -13.60 3.41 0.33
C PHE A 38 -14.56 3.76 1.46
N THR A 39 -14.67 2.90 2.47
CA THR A 39 -15.65 3.05 3.55
C THR A 39 -15.19 4.00 4.65
N ASN A 40 -13.90 4.01 4.99
CA ASN A 40 -13.37 4.76 6.12
C ASN A 40 -12.67 6.07 5.73
N LYS A 41 -12.31 6.23 4.46
CA LYS A 41 -11.67 7.44 3.92
C LYS A 41 -10.46 7.92 4.74
N PRO A 42 -9.43 7.05 4.92
CA PRO A 42 -8.22 7.45 5.65
C PRO A 42 -7.53 8.60 4.93
N LYS A 43 -7.03 9.57 5.68
CA LYS A 43 -6.33 10.73 5.11
C LYS A 43 -4.94 10.37 4.60
N LEU A 44 -4.24 9.49 5.31
CA LEU A 44 -2.92 9.01 4.91
C LEU A 44 -2.85 7.50 5.04
N THR A 45 -2.63 6.83 3.92
CA THR A 45 -2.38 5.39 3.83
C THR A 45 -0.91 5.18 3.50
N LEU A 46 -0.24 4.30 4.23
CA LEU A 46 1.10 3.82 3.89
C LEU A 46 1.02 2.37 3.43
N GLU A 47 1.74 2.05 2.36
CA GLU A 47 1.89 0.68 1.88
C GLU A 47 3.36 0.29 1.89
N TYR A 48 3.69 -0.75 2.62
CA TYR A 48 5.03 -1.34 2.62
C TYR A 48 5.08 -2.46 1.58
N GLY A 49 5.91 -2.27 0.56
CA GLY A 49 5.90 -3.06 -0.68
C GLY A 49 5.06 -2.38 -1.75
N GLY A 50 5.38 -1.12 -2.05
CA GLY A 50 4.62 -0.31 -3.01
C GLY A 50 4.78 -0.79 -4.45
N GLY A 51 3.75 -0.54 -5.26
CA GLY A 51 3.76 -0.91 -6.67
C GLY A 51 2.42 -0.70 -7.35
N ALA A 52 1.95 -1.72 -8.07
CA ALA A 52 0.69 -1.65 -8.81
C ALA A 52 -0.52 -1.40 -7.90
N SER A 53 -0.52 -1.97 -6.69
CA SER A 53 -1.57 -1.70 -5.69
C SER A 53 -1.58 -0.24 -5.25
N THR A 54 -0.41 0.37 -5.05
CA THR A 54 -0.29 1.81 -4.74
C THR A 54 -0.88 2.66 -5.87
N PHE A 55 -0.64 2.27 -7.10
CA PHE A 55 -1.23 2.93 -8.28
C PHE A 55 -2.76 2.86 -8.26
N ILE A 56 -3.33 1.68 -8.00
CA ILE A 56 -4.78 1.50 -7.93
C ILE A 56 -5.38 2.31 -6.79
N ILE A 57 -4.75 2.32 -5.63
CA ILE A 57 -5.18 3.15 -4.49
C ILE A 57 -5.15 4.63 -4.88
N GLY A 58 -4.08 5.09 -5.54
CA GLY A 58 -3.98 6.46 -6.02
C GLY A 58 -5.13 6.85 -6.95
N LYS A 59 -5.54 5.93 -7.85
CA LYS A 59 -6.71 6.13 -8.72
C LYS A 59 -8.02 6.18 -7.92
N LEU A 60 -8.19 5.27 -6.98
CA LEU A 60 -9.36 5.23 -6.10
C LEU A 60 -9.48 6.53 -5.29
N LEU A 61 -8.39 7.03 -4.75
CA LEU A 61 -8.38 8.27 -3.98
C LEU A 61 -8.74 9.49 -4.84
N LYS A 62 -8.28 9.53 -6.10
CA LYS A 62 -8.67 10.57 -7.05
C LYS A 62 -10.17 10.53 -7.36
N GLU A 63 -10.71 9.35 -7.59
CA GLU A 63 -12.13 9.15 -7.86
C GLU A 63 -13.00 9.55 -6.67
N LEU A 64 -12.59 9.18 -5.46
CA LEU A 64 -13.31 9.53 -4.23
C LEU A 64 -13.19 11.01 -3.86
N ASN A 65 -12.11 11.66 -4.24
CA ASN A 65 -11.90 13.12 -4.15
C ASN A 65 -12.15 13.72 -2.76
N TYR A 66 -11.67 13.06 -1.71
CA TYR A 66 -11.79 13.57 -0.33
C TYR A 66 -10.47 14.10 0.24
N GLY A 67 -9.42 14.13 -0.56
CA GLY A 67 -8.10 14.61 -0.14
C GLY A 67 -7.20 13.54 0.50
N GLY A 68 -7.56 12.26 0.40
CA GLY A 68 -6.74 11.17 0.89
C GLY A 68 -5.46 10.99 0.06
N LYS A 69 -4.41 10.50 0.71
CA LYS A 69 -3.11 10.24 0.09
C LYS A 69 -2.65 8.82 0.38
N VAL A 70 -1.87 8.25 -0.53
CA VAL A 70 -1.17 6.98 -0.36
C VAL A 70 0.31 7.16 -0.67
N ILE A 71 1.15 6.56 0.17
CA ILE A 71 2.60 6.45 -0.06
C ILE A 71 2.97 4.98 0.01
N GLY A 72 3.58 4.46 -1.07
CA GLY A 72 4.10 3.11 -1.13
C GLY A 72 5.62 3.10 -1.08
N PHE A 73 6.18 2.27 -0.19
CA PHE A 73 7.64 2.12 -0.05
C PHE A 73 8.09 0.88 -0.82
N GLU A 74 9.05 1.06 -1.73
CA GLU A 74 9.62 -0.04 -2.52
C GLU A 74 11.14 -0.03 -2.37
N GLU A 75 11.69 -1.15 -1.88
CA GLU A 75 13.13 -1.29 -1.65
C GLU A 75 13.88 -1.74 -2.89
N ASN A 76 13.23 -2.46 -3.78
CA ASN A 76 13.86 -3.03 -4.96
C ASN A 76 13.87 -2.02 -6.10
N LYS A 77 15.07 -1.59 -6.50
CA LYS A 77 15.21 -0.57 -7.55
C LYS A 77 14.62 -1.00 -8.89
N LYS A 78 14.74 -2.28 -9.27
CA LYS A 78 14.17 -2.77 -10.53
C LYS A 78 12.64 -2.67 -10.54
N PHE A 79 11.99 -3.02 -9.42
CA PHE A 79 10.54 -2.90 -9.29
C PHE A 79 10.11 -1.44 -9.23
N TYR A 80 10.85 -0.62 -8.50
CA TYR A 80 10.60 0.82 -8.48
C TYR A 80 10.67 1.42 -9.90
N ASP A 81 11.76 1.16 -10.63
CA ASP A 81 11.95 1.66 -11.99
C ASP A 81 10.85 1.14 -12.94
N PHE A 82 10.47 -0.14 -12.82
CA PHE A 82 9.38 -0.72 -13.58
C PHE A 82 8.07 0.05 -13.37
N HIS A 83 7.73 0.37 -12.13
CA HIS A 83 6.50 1.09 -11.83
C HIS A 83 6.54 2.54 -12.31
N VAL A 84 7.68 3.21 -12.20
CA VAL A 84 7.86 4.56 -12.76
C VAL A 84 7.70 4.53 -14.27
N ASP A 85 8.38 3.61 -14.96
CA ASP A 85 8.37 3.50 -16.43
C ASP A 85 6.97 3.14 -16.97
N ASN A 86 6.15 2.43 -16.19
CA ASN A 86 4.79 2.06 -16.57
C ASN A 86 3.72 3.05 -16.08
N GLY A 87 4.11 4.22 -15.59
CA GLY A 87 3.18 5.27 -15.18
C GLY A 87 2.44 5.00 -13.89
N HIS A 88 2.91 4.06 -13.05
CA HIS A 88 2.28 3.72 -11.78
C HIS A 88 2.56 4.70 -10.66
N ASN A 89 3.61 5.52 -10.80
CA ASN A 89 4.04 6.46 -9.76
C ASN A 89 3.31 7.80 -9.88
N ILE A 90 2.01 7.79 -9.62
CA ILE A 90 1.17 8.99 -9.69
C ILE A 90 1.55 9.92 -8.54
N ASP A 91 1.83 11.20 -8.86
CA ASP A 91 2.16 12.24 -7.87
C ASP A 91 3.32 11.82 -6.93
N ASN A 92 4.25 10.99 -7.44
CA ASN A 92 5.38 10.45 -6.68
C ASN A 92 4.96 9.62 -5.45
N ASN A 93 3.86 8.90 -5.56
CA ASN A 93 3.31 8.08 -4.47
C ASN A 93 4.13 6.83 -4.15
N ILE A 94 4.95 6.35 -5.09
CA ILE A 94 5.87 5.24 -4.85
C ILE A 94 7.24 5.83 -4.55
N VAL A 95 7.79 5.49 -3.39
CA VAL A 95 9.06 6.01 -2.90
C VAL A 95 10.09 4.90 -2.90
N HIS A 96 11.21 5.10 -3.59
CA HIS A 96 12.33 4.18 -3.51
C HIS A 96 12.97 4.27 -2.12
N THR A 97 12.93 3.15 -1.39
CA THR A 97 13.40 3.04 0.00
C THR A 97 14.44 1.94 0.08
N PRO A 98 15.68 2.20 -0.39
CA PRO A 98 16.68 1.15 -0.58
C PRO A 98 17.25 0.59 0.72
N GLU A 99 17.15 1.33 1.83
CA GLU A 99 17.66 0.89 3.11
C GLU A 99 16.67 -0.02 3.81
N TYR A 100 17.17 -1.16 4.29
CA TYR A 100 16.37 -2.10 5.06
C TYR A 100 17.24 -2.87 6.05
N LYS A 101 16.57 -3.49 7.02
CA LYS A 101 17.20 -4.39 7.99
C LYS A 101 16.46 -5.72 7.99
N ILE A 102 17.20 -6.81 8.14
CA ILE A 102 16.64 -8.15 8.31
C ILE A 102 17.04 -8.64 9.71
N ASN A 103 16.05 -9.04 10.50
CA ASN A 103 16.24 -9.61 11.82
C ASN A 103 15.38 -10.88 11.94
N GLY A 104 16.00 -12.04 11.74
CA GLY A 104 15.28 -13.30 11.64
C GLY A 104 14.32 -13.29 10.45
N GLU A 105 13.04 -13.49 10.70
CA GLU A 105 12.00 -13.49 9.67
C GLU A 105 11.42 -12.08 9.40
N LYS A 106 11.85 -11.09 10.19
CA LYS A 106 11.33 -9.71 10.09
C LYS A 106 12.17 -8.87 9.13
N PHE A 107 11.49 -8.11 8.30
CA PHE A 107 12.07 -7.12 7.41
C PHE A 107 11.63 -5.73 7.87
N THR A 108 12.56 -4.78 7.92
CA THR A 108 12.28 -3.40 8.30
C THR A 108 12.71 -2.46 7.17
N TYR A 109 11.76 -1.73 6.58
CA TYR A 109 12.09 -0.59 5.73
C TYR A 109 12.61 0.54 6.61
N VAL A 110 13.78 1.07 6.27
CA VAL A 110 14.41 2.15 7.05
C VAL A 110 14.10 3.48 6.39
N HIS A 111 13.27 4.28 7.04
CA HIS A 111 12.93 5.63 6.62
C HIS A 111 12.57 6.49 7.82
N ASP A 112 12.56 7.80 7.64
CA ASP A 112 12.09 8.73 8.67
C ASP A 112 10.59 8.53 8.92
N LEU A 113 10.19 8.44 10.18
CA LEU A 113 8.80 8.25 10.59
C LEU A 113 8.05 9.58 10.77
N GLU A 114 8.76 10.67 11.05
CA GLU A 114 8.12 11.96 11.35
C GLU A 114 7.20 12.48 10.26
N PRO A 115 7.53 12.38 8.95
CA PRO A 115 6.62 12.81 7.89
C PRO A 115 5.31 12.03 7.83
N TYR A 116 5.25 10.86 8.46
CA TYR A 116 4.13 9.92 8.40
C TYR A 116 3.41 9.72 9.74
N LYS A 117 3.65 10.60 10.70
CA LYS A 117 3.05 10.49 12.05
C LYS A 117 1.52 10.54 12.06
N ASP A 118 0.92 11.14 11.04
CA ASP A 118 -0.55 11.25 10.90
C ASP A 118 -1.16 10.08 10.12
N VAL A 119 -0.41 9.00 9.90
CA VAL A 119 -0.91 7.80 9.23
C VAL A 119 -2.13 7.23 9.94
N ASP A 120 -3.15 6.88 9.17
CA ASP A 120 -4.39 6.30 9.70
C ASP A 120 -4.80 4.97 9.04
N PHE A 121 -3.99 4.48 8.10
CA PHE A 121 -4.11 3.12 7.58
C PHE A 121 -2.77 2.62 7.04
N VAL A 122 -2.43 1.36 7.31
CA VAL A 122 -1.18 0.72 6.86
C VAL A 122 -1.50 -0.57 6.13
N ILE A 123 -0.86 -0.76 4.97
CA ILE A 123 -0.93 -2.00 4.19
C ILE A 123 0.46 -2.66 4.22
N LEU A 124 0.48 -3.93 4.61
CA LEU A 124 1.69 -4.73 4.73
C LEU A 124 1.74 -5.74 3.58
N ASP A 125 2.41 -5.37 2.50
CA ASP A 125 2.45 -6.17 1.27
C ASP A 125 3.86 -6.58 0.81
N GLY A 126 4.87 -6.15 1.46
CA GLY A 126 6.25 -6.43 1.07
C GLY A 126 7.15 -6.72 2.25
N PRO A 127 8.39 -7.05 1.96
CA PRO A 127 8.98 -7.24 0.63
C PRO A 127 8.60 -8.58 -0.02
N ASP A 128 8.96 -8.76 -1.30
CA ASP A 128 8.85 -10.07 -1.94
C ASP A 128 9.89 -11.02 -1.31
N TYR A 129 9.42 -12.00 -0.53
CA TYR A 129 10.27 -12.94 0.23
C TYR A 129 11.28 -13.67 -0.66
N ARG A 130 10.99 -13.87 -1.94
CA ARG A 130 11.88 -14.57 -2.88
C ARG A 130 13.21 -13.85 -3.07
N ASN A 131 13.28 -12.57 -2.77
CA ASN A 131 14.49 -11.75 -2.91
C ASN A 131 15.35 -11.70 -1.64
N TYR A 132 14.84 -12.19 -0.50
CA TYR A 132 15.47 -11.98 0.81
C TYR A 132 15.58 -13.26 1.65
N GLY A 133 15.61 -14.42 1.01
CA GLY A 133 15.80 -15.73 1.70
C GLY A 133 14.63 -16.02 2.66
N ASP A 134 14.95 -16.21 3.94
CA ASP A 134 13.98 -16.58 4.96
C ASP A 134 13.15 -15.39 5.51
N ALA A 135 13.41 -14.18 5.06
CA ALA A 135 12.58 -13.02 5.40
C ALA A 135 11.25 -13.11 4.63
N LEU A 136 10.25 -13.71 5.23
CA LEU A 136 9.00 -14.15 4.60
C LEU A 136 8.00 -13.02 4.26
N GLY A 137 8.48 -11.85 3.83
CA GLY A 137 7.61 -10.74 3.48
C GLY A 137 6.90 -10.12 4.68
N VAL A 138 7.38 -10.38 5.89
CA VAL A 138 6.83 -9.82 7.12
C VAL A 138 7.63 -8.58 7.49
N THR A 139 6.97 -7.42 7.46
CA THR A 139 7.58 -6.18 7.93
C THR A 139 7.09 -5.83 9.33
N ASP A 140 7.99 -5.29 10.16
CA ASP A 140 7.66 -4.76 11.49
C ASP A 140 7.41 -3.24 11.48
N ASN A 141 7.32 -2.63 10.33
CA ASN A 141 7.11 -1.19 10.20
C ASN A 141 5.82 -0.68 10.86
N LEU A 142 4.77 -1.50 10.89
CA LEU A 142 3.55 -1.16 11.62
C LEU A 142 3.82 -0.99 13.12
N GLU A 143 4.55 -1.92 13.72
CA GLU A 143 4.93 -1.87 15.13
C GLU A 143 5.75 -0.62 15.44
N LEU A 144 6.71 -0.28 14.57
CA LEU A 144 7.49 0.95 14.69
C LEU A 144 6.62 2.20 14.65
N LEU A 145 5.66 2.26 13.74
CA LEU A 145 4.71 3.38 13.64
C LEU A 145 3.81 3.49 14.87
N VAL A 146 3.28 2.37 15.35
CA VAL A 146 2.45 2.33 16.56
C VAL A 146 3.24 2.83 17.76
N ASN A 147 4.48 2.39 17.92
CA ASN A 147 5.36 2.83 19.01
C ASN A 147 5.71 4.32 18.88
N TYR A 148 6.00 4.79 17.68
CA TYR A 148 6.35 6.18 17.41
C TYR A 148 5.18 7.13 17.66
N THR A 149 3.98 6.77 17.18
CA THR A 149 2.78 7.62 17.29
C THR A 149 2.07 7.49 18.63
N GLY A 150 2.29 6.41 19.37
CA GLY A 150 1.62 6.12 20.65
C GLY A 150 0.14 5.77 20.49
N ARG A 151 -0.31 5.36 19.31
CA ARG A 151 -1.71 5.00 19.04
C ARG A 151 -1.81 3.76 18.18
N GLU A 152 -2.93 3.07 18.27
CA GLU A 152 -3.26 1.96 17.37
C GLU A 152 -3.52 2.50 15.95
N ILE A 153 -3.11 1.73 14.95
CA ILE A 153 -3.28 2.08 13.54
C ILE A 153 -3.95 0.90 12.84
N PRO A 154 -5.11 1.09 12.18
CA PRO A 154 -5.72 0.06 11.35
C PRO A 154 -4.76 -0.42 10.26
N TYR A 155 -4.80 -1.72 9.96
CA TYR A 155 -3.91 -2.29 8.95
C TYR A 155 -4.55 -3.45 8.19
N ASN A 156 -3.93 -3.77 7.08
CA ASN A 156 -4.26 -4.92 6.24
C ASN A 156 -3.00 -5.72 5.88
#